data_9f3c79c14ee80eef018d1cb71090cc2e
#
_entry.id   9f3c79c14ee80eef018d1cb71090cc2e
#
_cell.length_a   1.000
_cell.length_b   1.000
_cell.length_c   1.000
_cell.angle_alpha   90.00
_cell.angle_beta   90.00
_cell.angle_gamma   90.00
#
_symmetry.space_group_name_H-M   'P 1'
#
loop_
_entity.id
_entity.type
_entity.pdbx_description
1 polymer ?
#
loop_
_entity_poly.entity_id
_entity_poly.type
_entity_poly.pdbx_seq_one_letter_code
_entity_poly.pdbx_strand_id
1 'polypeptide(L)'
;MMVALLLGYFQSAVWASPEIRINIPELVLRVYDNGKLVKEYPVALGTSYEKTPVGNYKISSKEQNPTWIPGSGFSDKTPVPPGPDNPLGSRWMEFSPGYGIHGTNKDWDIQYPVSGGCIRMHNADVEELYELVDVGTPVTVTYQTLLLKERNKSIYLTILPDIYNHKDDSKAKVSELFKPYAKKYKLLSNWDLPNDQVRHETKIGVAR
;
A
#
# COMPACT_ATOMS: atom_id res chain seq x y z
N MET A 1 -45.07 -10.29 -31.66
CA MET A 1 -43.98 -9.38 -31.26
C MET A 1 -43.24 -10.02 -30.05
N MET A 2 -42.13 -10.70 -30.29
CA MET A 2 -41.33 -11.28 -29.22
C MET A 2 -40.29 -10.26 -28.73
N VAL A 3 -40.37 -9.83 -27.49
CA VAL A 3 -39.36 -8.98 -26.88
C VAL A 3 -38.28 -9.90 -26.29
N ALA A 4 -37.11 -9.92 -26.94
CA ALA A 4 -35.95 -10.62 -26.40
C ALA A 4 -35.33 -9.77 -25.26
N LEU A 5 -35.45 -10.25 -24.00
CA LEU A 5 -34.69 -9.73 -22.88
C LEU A 5 -33.23 -10.16 -23.04
N LEU A 6 -32.37 -9.20 -23.38
CA LEU A 6 -30.92 -9.34 -23.27
C LEU A 6 -30.55 -9.26 -21.78
N LEU A 7 -30.41 -10.41 -21.13
CA LEU A 7 -29.76 -10.52 -19.82
C LEU A 7 -28.26 -10.28 -20.04
N GLY A 8 -27.80 -9.07 -19.73
CA GLY A 8 -26.38 -8.77 -19.66
C GLY A 8 -25.74 -9.56 -18.53
N TYR A 9 -24.97 -10.58 -18.86
CA TYR A 9 -24.09 -11.23 -17.91
C TYR A 9 -22.95 -10.29 -17.56
N PHE A 10 -23.03 -9.66 -16.38
CA PHE A 10 -21.84 -9.10 -15.76
C PHE A 10 -20.92 -10.27 -15.39
N GLN A 11 -19.96 -10.57 -16.24
CA GLN A 11 -18.84 -11.42 -15.85
C GLN A 11 -18.01 -10.64 -14.84
N SER A 12 -18.14 -10.96 -13.57
CA SER A 12 -17.16 -10.59 -12.56
C SER A 12 -15.82 -11.17 -12.99
N ALA A 13 -14.82 -10.32 -13.19
CA ALA A 13 -13.46 -10.77 -13.48
C ALA A 13 -12.97 -11.62 -12.29
N VAL A 14 -12.82 -12.91 -12.50
CA VAL A 14 -12.21 -13.81 -11.51
C VAL A 14 -10.71 -13.56 -11.55
N TRP A 15 -10.15 -12.97 -10.51
CA TRP A 15 -8.72 -12.80 -10.33
C TRP A 15 -8.08 -14.15 -10.02
N ALA A 16 -7.17 -14.61 -10.88
CA ALA A 16 -6.63 -15.96 -10.77
C ALA A 16 -5.61 -16.12 -9.63
N SER A 17 -4.89 -15.06 -9.27
CA SER A 17 -3.88 -15.06 -8.22
C SER A 17 -3.59 -13.65 -7.73
N PRO A 18 -4.55 -12.99 -7.04
CA PRO A 18 -4.32 -11.65 -6.53
C PRO A 18 -3.24 -11.65 -5.44
N GLU A 19 -2.42 -10.61 -5.43
CA GLU A 19 -1.46 -10.32 -4.38
C GLU A 19 -1.51 -8.83 -4.02
N ILE A 20 -1.34 -8.53 -2.73
CA ILE A 20 -1.29 -7.17 -2.20
C ILE A 20 0.16 -6.79 -1.97
N ARG A 21 0.58 -5.62 -2.45
CA ARG A 21 1.89 -5.03 -2.18
C ARG A 21 1.73 -3.62 -1.65
N ILE A 22 2.42 -3.33 -0.54
CA ILE A 22 2.41 -2.03 0.11
C ILE A 22 3.86 -1.59 0.29
N ASN A 23 4.18 -0.40 -0.18
CA ASN A 23 5.44 0.26 0.16
C ASN A 23 5.12 1.43 1.09
N ILE A 24 5.52 1.31 2.35
CA ILE A 24 5.14 2.24 3.42
C ILE A 24 5.42 3.71 3.06
N PRO A 25 6.62 4.12 2.56
CA PRO A 25 6.88 5.51 2.20
C PRO A 25 6.03 6.07 1.05
N GLU A 26 5.38 5.22 0.25
CA GLU A 26 4.49 5.66 -0.81
C GLU A 26 3.07 5.96 -0.33
N LEU A 27 2.67 5.41 0.84
CA LEU A 27 1.30 5.47 1.37
C LEU A 27 0.26 4.95 0.36
N VAL A 28 0.62 3.87 -0.35
CA VAL A 28 -0.17 3.25 -1.41
C VAL A 28 -0.19 1.74 -1.25
N LEU A 29 -1.38 1.16 -1.37
CA LEU A 29 -1.62 -0.27 -1.50
C LEU A 29 -1.88 -0.60 -2.98
N ARG A 30 -1.20 -1.61 -3.50
CA ARG A 30 -1.36 -2.09 -4.88
C ARG A 30 -1.82 -3.53 -4.89
N VAL A 31 -2.77 -3.82 -5.77
CA VAL A 31 -3.20 -5.19 -6.08
C VAL A 31 -2.63 -5.58 -7.43
N TYR A 32 -1.98 -6.72 -7.47
CA TYR A 32 -1.49 -7.33 -8.70
C TYR A 32 -2.25 -8.62 -8.96
N ASP A 33 -2.48 -8.96 -10.22
CA ASP A 33 -2.95 -10.27 -10.65
C ASP A 33 -2.00 -10.80 -11.73
N ASN A 34 -1.46 -12.01 -11.52
CA ASN A 34 -0.45 -12.59 -12.41
C ASN A 34 0.72 -11.62 -12.70
N GLY A 35 1.18 -10.87 -11.68
CA GLY A 35 2.27 -9.92 -11.76
C GLY A 35 1.94 -8.60 -12.47
N LYS A 36 0.70 -8.38 -12.92
CA LYS A 36 0.26 -7.11 -13.52
C LYS A 36 -0.47 -6.28 -12.47
N LEU A 37 -0.13 -4.99 -12.38
CA LEU A 37 -0.85 -4.04 -11.55
C LEU A 37 -2.29 -3.89 -12.07
N VAL A 38 -3.27 -4.12 -11.20
CA VAL A 38 -4.70 -4.05 -11.54
C VAL A 38 -5.44 -2.97 -10.76
N LYS A 39 -5.00 -2.67 -9.53
CA LYS A 39 -5.58 -1.63 -8.69
C LYS A 39 -4.52 -0.95 -7.83
N GLU A 40 -4.76 0.32 -7.51
CA GLU A 40 -3.94 1.12 -6.63
C GLU A 40 -4.86 1.97 -5.75
N TYR A 41 -4.60 1.98 -4.44
CA TYR A 41 -5.41 2.69 -3.45
C TYR A 41 -4.52 3.54 -2.54
N PRO A 42 -4.88 4.79 -2.24
CA PRO A 42 -4.24 5.57 -1.21
C PRO A 42 -4.57 4.96 0.16
N VAL A 43 -3.60 4.96 1.08
CA VAL A 43 -3.78 4.40 2.42
C VAL A 43 -3.19 5.28 3.50
N ALA A 44 -3.70 5.15 4.74
CA ALA A 44 -3.00 5.62 5.93
C ALA A 44 -2.32 4.42 6.61
N LEU A 45 -1.15 4.66 7.18
CA LEU A 45 -0.29 3.65 7.77
C LEU A 45 0.12 4.04 9.19
N GLY A 46 0.85 3.14 9.85
CA GLY A 46 1.36 3.37 11.19
C GLY A 46 2.27 4.58 11.31
N THR A 47 2.28 5.18 12.50
CA THR A 47 3.20 6.26 12.86
C THR A 47 4.65 5.75 12.98
N SER A 48 5.61 6.66 13.18
CA SER A 48 7.01 6.27 13.50
C SER A 48 7.16 5.55 14.84
N TYR A 49 6.18 5.66 15.74
CA TYR A 49 6.14 5.00 17.06
C TYR A 49 5.39 3.67 17.02
N GLU A 50 4.31 3.59 16.28
CA GLU A 50 3.47 2.41 16.09
C GLU A 50 3.49 2.01 14.62
N LYS A 51 4.59 1.39 14.22
CA LYS A 51 4.91 1.12 12.81
C LYS A 51 4.03 0.02 12.21
N THR A 52 3.65 0.18 10.95
CA THR A 52 3.15 -0.95 10.15
C THR A 52 4.29 -1.97 9.98
N PRO A 53 4.08 -3.25 10.33
CA PRO A 53 5.15 -4.25 10.28
C PRO A 53 5.54 -4.59 8.84
N VAL A 54 6.84 -4.51 8.53
CA VAL A 54 7.41 -4.94 7.24
C VAL A 54 7.52 -6.46 7.23
N GLY A 55 7.17 -7.09 6.12
CA GLY A 55 7.25 -8.54 5.98
C GLY A 55 6.39 -9.10 4.85
N ASN A 56 6.34 -10.44 4.82
CA ASN A 56 5.47 -11.20 3.93
C ASN A 56 4.43 -11.92 4.77
N TYR A 57 3.18 -11.66 4.47
CA TYR A 57 2.00 -12.11 5.20
C TYR A 57 0.99 -12.72 4.25
N LYS A 58 -0.14 -13.13 4.80
CA LYS A 58 -1.35 -13.52 4.05
C LYS A 58 -2.56 -12.98 4.78
N ILE A 59 -3.63 -12.69 4.06
CA ILE A 59 -4.92 -12.43 4.69
C ILE A 59 -5.30 -13.68 5.49
N SER A 60 -5.46 -13.54 6.81
CA SER A 60 -5.79 -14.63 7.74
C SER A 60 -7.29 -14.72 8.03
N SER A 61 -7.97 -13.57 8.02
CA SER A 61 -9.42 -13.48 8.21
C SER A 61 -10.01 -12.27 7.52
N LYS A 62 -11.32 -12.33 7.24
CA LYS A 62 -12.09 -11.25 6.63
C LYS A 62 -13.40 -11.08 7.37
N GLU A 63 -13.81 -9.85 7.66
CA GLU A 63 -15.05 -9.52 8.34
C GLU A 63 -15.74 -8.33 7.68
N GLN A 64 -17.05 -8.46 7.44
CA GLN A 64 -17.92 -7.37 7.01
C GLN A 64 -18.57 -6.72 8.22
N ASN A 65 -18.62 -5.39 8.23
CA ASN A 65 -19.21 -4.62 9.31
C ASN A 65 -18.67 -5.04 10.69
N PRO A 66 -17.34 -4.92 10.90
CA PRO A 66 -16.72 -5.36 12.15
C PRO A 66 -17.18 -4.51 13.34
N THR A 67 -17.15 -5.10 14.53
CA THR A 67 -17.23 -4.36 15.79
C THR A 67 -15.81 -3.97 16.21
N TRP A 68 -15.54 -2.68 16.41
CA TRP A 68 -14.26 -2.27 16.95
C TRP A 68 -14.19 -2.45 18.47
N ILE A 69 -13.17 -3.18 18.92
CA ILE A 69 -12.88 -3.39 20.34
C ILE A 69 -11.63 -2.58 20.70
N PRO A 70 -11.73 -1.55 21.56
CA PRO A 70 -10.58 -0.72 21.91
C PRO A 70 -9.45 -1.53 22.55
N GLY A 71 -8.23 -1.39 21.99
CA GLY A 71 -7.03 -2.03 22.53
C GLY A 71 -6.58 -1.51 23.90
N SER A 72 -5.48 -2.06 24.44
CA SER A 72 -4.97 -1.73 25.78
C SER A 72 -4.65 -0.24 26.00
N GLY A 73 -4.31 0.48 24.92
CA GLY A 73 -3.96 1.92 24.97
C GLY A 73 -5.16 2.86 25.20
N PHE A 74 -6.38 2.38 25.09
CA PHE A 74 -7.59 3.20 25.28
C PHE A 74 -8.10 3.09 26.70
N SER A 75 -8.51 4.23 27.32
CA SER A 75 -9.12 4.27 28.65
C SER A 75 -10.56 3.74 28.62
N ASP A 76 -11.33 4.11 27.59
CA ASP A 76 -12.66 3.55 27.33
C ASP A 76 -12.51 2.24 26.56
N LYS A 77 -13.11 1.19 27.10
CA LYS A 77 -13.12 -0.17 26.53
C LYS A 77 -14.46 -0.53 25.88
N THR A 78 -15.39 0.43 25.81
CA THR A 78 -16.70 0.19 25.22
C THR A 78 -16.55 -0.19 23.74
N PRO A 79 -17.04 -1.37 23.32
CA PRO A 79 -17.01 -1.73 21.90
C PRO A 79 -17.84 -0.76 21.06
N VAL A 80 -17.33 -0.40 19.89
CA VAL A 80 -18.06 0.43 18.93
C VAL A 80 -18.67 -0.50 17.87
N PRO A 81 -20.01 -0.59 17.78
CA PRO A 81 -20.68 -1.46 16.81
C PRO A 81 -20.46 -0.98 15.37
N PRO A 82 -20.82 -1.78 14.35
CA PRO A 82 -20.84 -1.34 12.96
C PRO A 82 -21.65 -0.04 12.79
N GLY A 83 -21.12 0.87 11.97
CA GLY A 83 -21.77 2.14 11.70
C GLY A 83 -20.80 3.26 11.35
N PRO A 84 -21.31 4.47 11.15
CA PRO A 84 -20.49 5.62 10.69
C PRO A 84 -19.44 6.05 11.71
N ASP A 85 -19.63 5.75 13.00
CA ASP A 85 -18.68 6.11 14.06
C ASP A 85 -17.60 5.04 14.28
N ASN A 86 -17.69 3.88 13.60
CA ASN A 86 -16.75 2.79 13.79
C ASN A 86 -15.40 3.11 13.12
N PRO A 87 -14.28 3.16 13.87
CA PRO A 87 -12.97 3.48 13.31
C PRO A 87 -12.41 2.42 12.35
N LEU A 88 -12.98 1.20 12.33
CA LEU A 88 -12.61 0.16 11.36
C LEU A 88 -13.37 0.29 10.04
N GLY A 89 -14.36 1.17 9.97
CA GLY A 89 -15.20 1.30 8.79
C GLY A 89 -16.02 0.05 8.49
N SER A 90 -16.23 -0.24 7.21
CA SER A 90 -17.16 -1.27 6.75
C SER A 90 -16.54 -2.67 6.57
N ARG A 91 -15.21 -2.78 6.54
CA ARG A 91 -14.48 -4.05 6.29
C ARG A 91 -13.24 -4.14 7.15
N TRP A 92 -12.90 -5.38 7.54
CA TRP A 92 -11.66 -5.75 8.18
C TRP A 92 -11.05 -6.98 7.49
N MET A 93 -9.76 -6.93 7.21
CA MET A 93 -8.97 -8.05 6.66
C MET A 93 -7.69 -8.14 7.48
N GLU A 94 -7.58 -9.13 8.37
CA GLU A 94 -6.38 -9.34 9.16
C GLU A 94 -5.28 -9.97 8.29
N PHE A 95 -4.04 -9.47 8.41
CA PHE A 95 -2.86 -10.03 7.73
C PHE A 95 -1.74 -10.44 8.69
N SER A 96 -1.78 -9.96 9.93
CA SER A 96 -0.88 -10.35 11.03
C SER A 96 -1.64 -10.17 12.34
N PRO A 97 -1.35 -10.92 13.41
CA PRO A 97 -2.10 -10.81 14.68
C PRO A 97 -2.21 -9.36 15.16
N GLY A 98 -3.44 -8.85 15.20
CA GLY A 98 -3.74 -7.47 15.60
C GLY A 98 -3.48 -6.40 14.53
N TYR A 99 -3.04 -6.76 13.33
CA TYR A 99 -2.85 -5.84 12.20
C TYR A 99 -3.77 -6.20 11.04
N GLY A 100 -4.55 -5.23 10.61
CA GLY A 100 -5.52 -5.40 9.52
C GLY A 100 -5.44 -4.30 8.47
N ILE A 101 -6.04 -4.62 7.31
CA ILE A 101 -6.44 -3.67 6.29
C ILE A 101 -7.92 -3.41 6.50
N HIS A 102 -8.32 -2.15 6.70
CA HIS A 102 -9.70 -1.82 7.08
C HIS A 102 -10.13 -0.45 6.57
N GLY A 103 -11.43 -0.18 6.62
CA GLY A 103 -11.99 1.13 6.33
C GLY A 103 -11.67 2.18 7.39
N THR A 104 -12.37 3.30 7.36
CA THR A 104 -12.20 4.35 8.37
C THR A 104 -13.45 5.20 8.51
N ASN A 105 -13.63 5.81 9.68
CA ASN A 105 -14.56 6.91 9.90
C ASN A 105 -13.86 8.29 9.77
N LYS A 106 -12.59 8.33 9.32
CA LYS A 106 -11.76 9.52 9.20
C LYS A 106 -11.06 9.56 7.85
N ASP A 107 -11.79 9.86 6.79
CA ASP A 107 -11.27 9.90 5.43
C ASP A 107 -10.09 10.88 5.24
N TRP A 108 -10.01 11.93 6.07
CA TRP A 108 -8.90 12.90 6.06
C TRP A 108 -7.57 12.33 6.57
N ASP A 109 -7.58 11.15 7.21
CA ASP A 109 -6.36 10.44 7.66
C ASP A 109 -5.63 9.75 6.50
N ILE A 110 -6.31 9.51 5.38
CA ILE A 110 -5.73 8.80 4.24
C ILE A 110 -4.56 9.59 3.64
N GLN A 111 -3.49 8.89 3.27
CA GLN A 111 -2.18 9.41 2.86
C GLN A 111 -1.36 10.06 3.99
N TYR A 112 -1.65 9.70 5.27
CA TYR A 112 -0.84 10.10 6.41
C TYR A 112 -0.41 8.90 7.27
N PRO A 113 0.78 8.95 7.93
CA PRO A 113 1.21 7.94 8.89
C PRO A 113 0.62 8.25 10.28
N VAL A 114 -0.62 7.83 10.52
CA VAL A 114 -1.41 8.22 11.71
C VAL A 114 -2.08 7.05 12.44
N SER A 115 -1.91 5.81 11.95
CA SER A 115 -2.52 4.64 12.59
C SER A 115 -1.63 4.03 13.67
N GLY A 116 -2.20 3.11 14.45
CA GLY A 116 -1.45 2.22 15.36
C GLY A 116 -0.78 1.02 14.65
N GLY A 117 -0.46 1.15 13.36
CA GLY A 117 0.18 0.13 12.54
C GLY A 117 -0.77 -0.58 11.56
N CYS A 118 -2.08 -0.51 11.74
CA CYS A 118 -3.04 -0.99 10.76
C CYS A 118 -3.04 -0.13 9.48
N ILE A 119 -3.55 -0.68 8.40
CA ILE A 119 -3.64 -0.05 7.09
C ILE A 119 -5.08 0.44 6.90
N ARG A 120 -5.27 1.76 6.87
CA ARG A 120 -6.60 2.38 6.69
C ARG A 120 -6.83 2.73 5.23
N MET A 121 -8.05 2.51 4.77
CA MET A 121 -8.52 2.84 3.42
C MET A 121 -9.83 3.64 3.51
N HIS A 122 -10.18 4.36 2.45
CA HIS A 122 -11.55 4.83 2.29
C HIS A 122 -12.52 3.63 2.29
N ASN A 123 -13.72 3.79 2.81
CA ASN A 123 -14.69 2.69 2.89
C ASN A 123 -15.02 2.10 1.50
N ALA A 124 -15.18 2.94 0.47
CA ALA A 124 -15.43 2.47 -0.88
C ALA A 124 -14.26 1.62 -1.43
N ASP A 125 -13.01 2.02 -1.15
CA ASP A 125 -11.81 1.33 -1.61
C ASP A 125 -11.62 -0.02 -0.89
N VAL A 126 -11.86 -0.06 0.42
CA VAL A 126 -11.74 -1.32 1.18
C VAL A 126 -12.85 -2.30 0.85
N GLU A 127 -14.05 -1.81 0.51
CA GLU A 127 -15.14 -2.65 0.02
C GLU A 127 -14.79 -3.30 -1.32
N GLU A 128 -14.25 -2.52 -2.27
CA GLU A 128 -13.76 -3.06 -3.54
C GLU A 128 -12.62 -4.07 -3.31
N LEU A 129 -11.62 -3.72 -2.51
CA LEU A 129 -10.51 -4.63 -2.19
C LEU A 129 -10.99 -5.92 -1.53
N TYR A 130 -11.96 -5.83 -0.64
CA TYR A 130 -12.54 -6.98 0.06
C TYR A 130 -13.13 -8.01 -0.92
N GLU A 131 -13.77 -7.56 -2.00
CA GLU A 131 -14.32 -8.47 -3.03
C GLU A 131 -13.25 -9.00 -3.99
N LEU A 132 -12.10 -8.33 -4.11
CA LEU A 132 -11.01 -8.72 -5.01
C LEU A 132 -10.08 -9.79 -4.41
N VAL A 133 -10.04 -9.94 -3.08
CA VAL A 133 -9.06 -10.80 -2.40
C VAL A 133 -9.73 -11.76 -1.44
N ASP A 134 -9.11 -12.92 -1.24
CA ASP A 134 -9.59 -13.98 -0.34
C ASP A 134 -8.65 -14.21 0.85
N VAL A 135 -9.14 -14.97 1.84
CA VAL A 135 -8.27 -15.55 2.87
C VAL A 135 -7.19 -16.38 2.17
N GLY A 136 -5.93 -16.16 2.56
CA GLY A 136 -4.76 -16.75 1.92
C GLY A 136 -4.09 -15.85 0.88
N THR A 137 -4.72 -14.75 0.42
CA THR A 137 -4.08 -13.78 -0.49
C THR A 137 -2.79 -13.27 0.11
N PRO A 138 -1.66 -13.34 -0.64
CA PRO A 138 -0.37 -12.80 -0.18
C PRO A 138 -0.42 -11.29 0.04
N VAL A 139 0.22 -10.83 1.12
CA VAL A 139 0.41 -9.41 1.48
C VAL A 139 1.88 -9.17 1.72
N THR A 140 2.52 -8.37 0.88
CA THR A 140 3.91 -7.95 1.03
C THR A 140 3.97 -6.50 1.46
N VAL A 141 4.55 -6.22 2.62
CA VAL A 141 4.78 -4.88 3.15
C VAL A 141 6.27 -4.58 3.11
N THR A 142 6.65 -3.52 2.45
CA THR A 142 8.04 -3.08 2.28
C THR A 142 8.25 -1.66 2.79
N TYR A 143 9.52 -1.31 3.03
CA TYR A 143 9.93 0.06 3.33
C TYR A 143 11.08 0.45 2.38
N GLN A 144 10.74 1.03 1.25
CA GLN A 144 11.68 1.44 0.22
C GLN A 144 11.53 2.92 -0.07
N THR A 145 12.51 3.71 0.34
CA THR A 145 12.56 5.16 0.13
C THR A 145 13.17 5.52 -1.23
N LEU A 146 13.94 4.63 -1.84
CA LEU A 146 14.60 4.81 -3.13
C LEU A 146 14.06 3.84 -4.16
N LEU A 147 13.45 4.36 -5.21
CA LEU A 147 12.85 3.56 -6.28
C LEU A 147 13.46 3.94 -7.63
N LEU A 148 13.85 2.94 -8.43
CA LEU A 148 14.32 3.16 -9.80
C LEU A 148 13.26 2.77 -10.82
N LYS A 149 13.07 3.61 -11.81
CA LYS A 149 12.13 3.36 -12.92
C LYS A 149 12.77 3.69 -14.27
N GLU A 150 12.73 2.73 -15.20
CA GLU A 150 13.08 2.96 -16.60
C GLU A 150 11.91 3.67 -17.31
N ARG A 151 12.19 4.82 -17.94
CA ARG A 151 11.22 5.59 -18.73
C ARG A 151 11.97 6.35 -19.85
N ASN A 152 11.50 6.28 -21.09
CA ASN A 152 12.04 7.02 -22.23
C ASN A 152 13.57 6.89 -22.37
N LYS A 153 14.10 5.65 -22.36
CA LYS A 153 15.54 5.35 -22.46
C LYS A 153 16.38 6.06 -21.38
N SER A 154 15.83 6.28 -20.24
CA SER A 154 16.48 6.89 -19.06
C SER A 154 16.05 6.18 -17.79
N ILE A 155 16.90 6.26 -16.76
CA ILE A 155 16.58 5.78 -15.43
C ILE A 155 16.30 6.98 -14.54
N TYR A 156 15.16 6.93 -13.87
CA TYR A 156 14.72 7.91 -12.89
C TYR A 156 14.80 7.31 -11.50
N LEU A 157 15.35 8.07 -10.57
CA LEU A 157 15.34 7.80 -9.14
C LEU A 157 14.19 8.60 -8.53
N THR A 158 13.25 7.90 -7.89
CA THR A 158 12.28 8.50 -6.98
C THR A 158 12.82 8.36 -5.57
N ILE A 159 12.89 9.46 -4.85
CA ILE A 159 13.26 9.54 -3.44
C ILE A 159 11.98 9.87 -2.68
N LEU A 160 11.61 9.00 -1.75
CA LEU A 160 10.38 9.12 -0.95
C LEU A 160 10.73 9.61 0.46
N PRO A 161 9.77 10.24 1.18
CA PRO A 161 9.94 10.62 2.56
C PRO A 161 10.33 9.43 3.44
N ASP A 162 11.34 9.59 4.30
CA ASP A 162 11.71 8.59 5.30
C ASP A 162 10.86 8.76 6.55
N ILE A 163 9.57 8.41 6.45
CA ILE A 163 8.55 8.64 7.48
C ILE A 163 8.83 7.92 8.81
N TYR A 164 9.70 6.89 8.81
CA TYR A 164 10.12 6.17 10.01
C TYR A 164 11.53 6.56 10.48
N ASN A 165 12.17 7.51 9.78
CA ASN A 165 13.49 8.05 10.14
C ASN A 165 14.59 6.98 10.25
N HIS A 166 14.63 6.04 9.30
CA HIS A 166 15.65 4.97 9.25
C HIS A 166 17.03 5.50 8.86
N LYS A 167 17.11 6.61 8.10
CA LYS A 167 18.37 7.29 7.70
C LYS A 167 19.34 6.38 6.95
N ASP A 168 18.84 5.44 6.17
CA ASP A 168 19.66 4.45 5.47
C ASP A 168 19.86 4.77 3.98
N ASP A 169 19.35 5.90 3.49
CA ASP A 169 19.53 6.35 2.12
C ASP A 169 20.95 6.88 1.88
N SER A 170 21.57 6.40 0.80
CA SER A 170 22.92 6.79 0.42
C SER A 170 23.15 6.66 -1.09
N LYS A 171 24.15 7.40 -1.62
CA LYS A 171 24.59 7.22 -3.01
C LYS A 171 25.10 5.80 -3.28
N ALA A 172 25.67 5.13 -2.28
CA ALA A 172 26.07 3.73 -2.38
C ALA A 172 24.87 2.80 -2.59
N LYS A 173 23.78 3.01 -1.85
CA LYS A 173 22.53 2.25 -2.01
C LYS A 173 21.90 2.47 -3.38
N VAL A 174 21.89 3.71 -3.89
CA VAL A 174 21.44 4.00 -5.26
C VAL A 174 22.32 3.28 -6.30
N SER A 175 23.64 3.29 -6.11
CA SER A 175 24.57 2.59 -7.01
C SER A 175 24.32 1.08 -7.02
N GLU A 176 24.00 0.49 -5.87
CA GLU A 176 23.62 -0.92 -5.76
C GLU A 176 22.31 -1.22 -6.51
N LEU A 177 21.28 -0.41 -6.30
CA LEU A 177 20.01 -0.50 -7.00
C LEU A 177 20.16 -0.32 -8.53
N PHE A 178 21.16 0.45 -8.97
CA PHE A 178 21.43 0.71 -10.38
C PHE A 178 22.13 -0.46 -11.10
N LYS A 179 22.76 -1.42 -10.39
CA LYS A 179 23.52 -2.53 -11.00
C LYS A 179 22.77 -3.30 -12.10
N PRO A 180 21.49 -3.66 -11.95
CA PRO A 180 20.76 -4.34 -13.01
C PRO A 180 20.67 -3.55 -14.32
N TYR A 181 20.76 -2.23 -14.25
CA TYR A 181 20.66 -1.32 -15.39
C TYR A 181 22.02 -1.00 -16.04
N ALA A 182 23.13 -1.25 -15.36
CA ALA A 182 24.47 -0.79 -15.72
C ALA A 182 24.99 -1.28 -17.10
N LYS A 183 24.46 -2.43 -17.59
CA LYS A 183 24.79 -2.92 -18.94
C LYS A 183 24.21 -2.04 -20.04
N LYS A 184 23.02 -1.46 -19.84
CA LYS A 184 22.24 -0.71 -20.83
C LYS A 184 22.32 0.80 -20.62
N TYR A 185 22.57 1.24 -19.39
CA TYR A 185 22.57 2.64 -18.99
C TYR A 185 23.89 3.06 -18.35
N LYS A 186 24.22 4.34 -18.51
CA LYS A 186 25.32 5.01 -17.80
C LYS A 186 24.74 5.78 -16.61
N LEU A 187 25.24 5.53 -15.41
CA LEU A 187 24.89 6.33 -14.23
C LEU A 187 25.49 7.73 -14.37
N LEU A 188 24.68 8.75 -14.16
CA LEU A 188 25.10 10.15 -14.13
C LEU A 188 25.75 10.47 -12.78
N SER A 189 26.56 11.53 -12.74
CA SER A 189 27.24 11.99 -11.50
C SER A 189 26.58 13.22 -10.88
N ASN A 190 25.72 13.91 -11.63
CA ASN A 190 25.11 15.20 -11.26
C ASN A 190 23.71 15.05 -10.63
N TRP A 191 23.58 14.19 -9.64
CA TRP A 191 22.35 14.03 -8.85
C TRP A 191 22.70 13.97 -7.36
N ASP A 192 21.73 14.38 -6.54
CA ASP A 192 21.84 14.38 -5.08
C ASP A 192 20.66 13.68 -4.41
N LEU A 193 20.83 13.37 -3.12
CA LEU A 193 19.77 12.90 -2.22
C LEU A 193 19.36 14.08 -1.34
N PRO A 194 18.20 14.71 -1.60
CA PRO A 194 17.68 15.75 -0.72
C PRO A 194 17.51 15.21 0.71
N ASN A 195 17.79 16.04 1.69
CA ASN A 195 17.59 15.72 3.11
C ASN A 195 16.32 16.42 3.63
N ASP A 196 15.22 16.22 2.94
CA ASP A 196 13.91 16.73 3.32
C ASP A 196 12.88 15.60 3.30
N GLN A 197 11.68 15.86 3.82
CA GLN A 197 10.58 14.91 3.88
C GLN A 197 9.61 15.09 2.70
N VAL A 198 10.13 15.44 1.53
CA VAL A 198 9.36 15.63 0.31
C VAL A 198 9.71 14.54 -0.71
N ARG A 199 8.74 14.14 -1.50
CA ARG A 199 8.98 13.24 -2.64
C ARG A 199 9.73 13.99 -3.75
N HIS A 200 10.85 13.42 -4.20
CA HIS A 200 11.63 13.91 -5.33
C HIS A 200 11.69 12.89 -6.45
N GLU A 201 11.83 13.35 -7.69
CA GLU A 201 12.17 12.50 -8.83
C GLU A 201 13.30 13.16 -9.61
N THR A 202 14.37 12.43 -9.89
CA THR A 202 15.52 12.91 -10.66
C THR A 202 15.99 11.87 -11.67
N LYS A 203 16.45 12.33 -12.83
CA LYS A 203 17.07 11.45 -13.82
C LYS A 203 18.51 11.14 -13.43
N ILE A 204 18.83 9.87 -13.27
CA ILE A 204 20.17 9.41 -12.85
C ILE A 204 20.87 8.51 -13.87
N GLY A 205 20.18 8.07 -14.91
CA GLY A 205 20.76 7.20 -15.94
C GLY A 205 20.31 7.54 -17.34
N VAL A 206 21.21 7.40 -18.30
CA VAL A 206 20.94 7.57 -19.74
C VAL A 206 21.42 6.34 -20.50
N ALA A 207 20.76 6.03 -21.62
CA ALA A 207 21.17 4.94 -22.48
C ALA A 207 22.63 5.17 -22.96
N ARG A 208 23.38 4.07 -23.11
CA ARG A 208 24.75 4.07 -23.62
C ARG A 208 24.76 4.23 -25.13
#